data_eb20f431eac75c0ee22a17c98e0548e1
#
_entry.id   eb20f431eac75c0ee22a17c98e0548e1
#
_cell.length_a   1.000
_cell.length_b   1.000
_cell.length_c   1.000
_cell.angle_alpha   90.00
_cell.angle_beta   90.00
_cell.angle_gamma   90.00
#
_symmetry.space_group_name_H-M   'P 1'
#
loop_
_entity.id
_entity.type
_entity.pdbx_description
1 polymer ?
#
loop_
_entity_poly.entity_id
_entity_poly.type
_entity_poly.pdbx_seq_one_letter_code
_entity_poly.pdbx_strand_id
1 'polypeptide(L)'
;MCSMPRTAKTTKQTATACYAERNTECQDLLKRIDSRLEQHQNDQSQEPANWGYAGDLGRVTEELAYVLASLGDRSAVDAKGLEY
;
A
#
# COMPACT_ATOMS: atom_id res chain seq x y z
N MET A 1 4.42 2.45 -14.36
CA MET A 1 4.63 1.88 -15.52
C MET A 1 4.95 0.50 -15.38
N CYS A 2 4.84 -0.25 -16.34
CA CYS A 2 5.18 -1.60 -16.28
C CYS A 2 6.64 -1.68 -16.34
N SER A 3 7.16 -2.40 -15.62
CA SER A 3 8.50 -2.43 -15.63
C SER A 3 9.01 -3.09 -16.74
N MET A 4 9.57 -2.95 -17.16
CA MET A 4 9.95 -3.47 -18.07
C MET A 4 10.86 -4.04 -18.24
N PRO A 5 11.07 -4.44 -18.47
CA PRO A 5 11.85 -5.16 -18.56
C PRO A 5 12.68 -5.26 -19.40
N ARG A 6 13.34 -5.28 -19.43
CA ARG A 6 14.23 -5.34 -20.13
C ARG A 6 14.29 -6.24 -21.11
N THR A 7 14.06 -7.03 -20.96
CA THR A 7 14.22 -7.99 -21.88
C THR A 7 13.23 -7.97 -22.72
N ALA A 8 12.59 -7.36 -22.60
CA ALA A 8 11.59 -7.41 -23.32
C ALA A 8 11.61 -7.42 -24.61
N LYS A 9 12.45 -7.17 -25.08
CA LYS A 9 12.47 -7.11 -26.32
C LYS A 9 11.65 -7.98 -26.93
N THR A 10 11.52 -8.87 -26.46
CA THR A 10 10.89 -9.75 -27.20
C THR A 10 9.53 -9.62 -27.07
N THR A 11 9.01 -9.43 -26.06
CA THR A 11 7.70 -9.48 -25.95
C THR A 11 7.14 -8.25 -25.76
N LYS A 12 6.16 -7.93 -26.41
CA LYS A 12 5.52 -6.80 -26.18
C LYS A 12 4.49 -7.06 -25.22
N GLN A 13 4.54 -6.58 -24.02
CA GLN A 13 3.48 -6.75 -23.06
C GLN A 13 2.37 -5.81 -23.39
N THR A 14 1.17 -6.29 -23.49
CA THR A 14 0.04 -5.44 -23.76
C THR A 14 -0.33 -4.68 -22.51
N ALA A 15 -1.12 -3.64 -22.64
CA ALA A 15 -1.59 -2.89 -21.50
C ALA A 15 -2.38 -3.76 -20.54
N THR A 16 -3.20 -4.66 -21.08
CA THR A 16 -3.98 -5.55 -20.24
C THR A 16 -3.09 -6.50 -19.44
N ALA A 17 -2.09 -7.06 -20.09
CA ALA A 17 -1.19 -7.99 -19.39
C ALA A 17 -0.39 -7.25 -18.32
N CYS A 18 0.05 -6.05 -18.62
CA CYS A 18 0.78 -5.26 -17.66
C CYS A 18 -0.11 -4.92 -16.48
N TYR A 19 -1.35 -4.55 -16.72
CA TYR A 19 -2.27 -4.22 -15.65
C TYR A 19 -2.51 -5.44 -14.76
N ALA A 20 -2.70 -6.62 -15.36
CA ALA A 20 -2.95 -7.83 -14.58
C ALA A 20 -1.76 -8.13 -13.66
N GLU A 21 -0.56 -7.94 -14.16
CA GLU A 21 0.63 -8.15 -13.37
C GLU A 21 0.69 -7.19 -12.19
N ARG A 22 0.43 -5.92 -12.45
CA ARG A 22 0.45 -4.91 -11.39
C ARG A 22 -0.66 -5.14 -10.38
N ASN A 23 -1.82 -5.56 -10.85
CA ASN A 23 -2.94 -5.83 -9.97
C ASN A 23 -2.62 -6.99 -9.03
N THR A 24 -2.02 -8.06 -9.56
CA THR A 24 -1.63 -9.19 -8.73
C THR A 24 -0.60 -8.76 -7.69
N GLU A 25 0.35 -7.95 -8.09
CA GLU A 25 1.35 -7.44 -7.16
C GLU A 25 0.72 -6.61 -6.05
N CYS A 26 -0.23 -5.75 -6.40
CA CYS A 26 -0.92 -4.94 -5.40
C CYS A 26 -1.69 -5.83 -4.43
N GLN A 27 -2.38 -6.85 -4.92
CA GLN A 27 -3.12 -7.75 -4.05
C GLN A 27 -2.17 -8.47 -3.09
N ASP A 28 -1.01 -8.88 -3.59
CA ASP A 28 -0.03 -9.55 -2.74
C ASP A 28 0.49 -8.60 -1.66
N LEU A 29 0.80 -7.37 -2.04
CA LEU A 29 1.30 -6.41 -1.06
C LEU A 29 0.26 -6.08 -0.02
N LEU A 30 -1.01 -6.01 -0.41
CA LEU A 30 -2.07 -5.75 0.56
C LEU A 30 -2.18 -6.88 1.59
N LYS A 31 -2.04 -8.12 1.14
CA LYS A 31 -2.08 -9.25 2.06
C LYS A 31 -0.90 -9.20 3.01
N ARG A 32 0.26 -8.81 2.52
CA ARG A 32 1.44 -8.72 3.36
C ARG A 32 1.32 -7.59 4.36
N ILE A 33 0.70 -6.50 3.97
CA ILE A 33 0.45 -5.40 4.88
C ILE A 33 -0.50 -5.85 5.99
N ASP A 34 -1.54 -6.58 5.61
CA ASP A 34 -2.50 -7.06 6.59
C ASP A 34 -1.82 -7.95 7.64
N SER A 35 -0.96 -8.86 7.20
CA SER A 35 -0.20 -9.71 8.10
C SER A 35 0.71 -8.90 9.00
N ARG A 36 1.37 -7.91 8.46
CA ARG A 36 2.29 -7.10 9.26
C ARG A 36 1.54 -6.23 10.26
N LEU A 37 0.32 -5.83 9.93
CA LEU A 37 -0.48 -5.08 10.88
C LEU A 37 -0.88 -5.93 12.07
N GLU A 38 -1.16 -7.22 11.83
CA GLU A 38 -1.46 -8.12 12.94
C GLU A 38 -0.25 -8.26 13.85
N GLN A 39 0.93 -8.42 13.27
CA GLN A 39 2.14 -8.54 14.07
C GLN A 39 2.39 -7.25 14.85
N HIS A 40 2.16 -6.11 14.21
CA HIS A 40 2.35 -4.81 14.84
C HIS A 40 1.41 -4.66 16.03
N GLN A 41 0.18 -5.15 15.90
CA GLN A 41 -0.79 -5.10 16.98
C GLN A 41 -0.35 -5.97 18.15
N ASN A 42 0.20 -7.15 17.86
CA ASN A 42 0.71 -8.01 18.90
C ASN A 42 1.88 -7.34 19.64
N ASP A 43 2.77 -6.71 18.89
CA ASP A 43 3.91 -6.02 19.51
C ASP A 43 3.44 -4.88 20.38
N GLN A 44 2.45 -4.12 19.92
CA GLN A 44 1.92 -3.01 20.68
C GLN A 44 1.27 -3.49 21.98
N SER A 45 0.61 -4.63 21.93
CA SER A 45 -0.06 -5.12 23.13
C SER A 45 0.95 -5.55 24.20
N GLN A 46 2.20 -5.79 23.82
CA GLN A 46 3.25 -6.12 24.80
C GLN A 46 3.79 -4.83 25.44
N GLU A 47 3.64 -3.70 24.78
CA GLU A 47 4.15 -2.43 25.29
C GLU A 47 3.10 -1.34 25.06
N PRO A 48 1.97 -1.42 25.73
CA PRO A 48 0.86 -0.53 25.41
C PRO A 48 1.14 0.95 25.68
N ALA A 49 2.13 1.26 26.49
CA ALA A 49 2.45 2.65 26.76
C ALA A 49 3.43 3.25 25.75
N ASN A 50 3.89 2.46 24.79
CA ASN A 50 4.87 2.94 23.83
C ASN A 50 4.18 3.66 22.68
N TRP A 51 4.30 4.99 22.65
CA TRP A 51 3.67 5.81 21.62
C TRP A 51 4.26 5.60 20.22
N GLY A 52 5.44 4.98 20.13
CA GLY A 52 6.06 4.72 18.85
C GLY A 52 5.20 3.88 17.93
N TYR A 53 4.45 2.92 18.49
CA TYR A 53 3.58 2.07 17.68
C TYR A 53 2.44 2.89 17.06
N ALA A 54 1.87 3.80 17.83
CA ALA A 54 0.81 4.66 17.30
C ALA A 54 1.38 5.61 16.24
N GLY A 55 2.58 6.11 16.45
CA GLY A 55 3.22 6.98 15.48
C GLY A 55 3.47 6.27 14.16
N ASP A 56 3.91 5.01 14.24
CA ASP A 56 4.13 4.22 13.03
C ASP A 56 2.84 4.08 12.23
N LEU A 57 1.75 3.73 12.90
CA LEU A 57 0.49 3.56 12.19
C LEU A 57 -0.07 4.89 11.70
N GLY A 58 0.22 5.99 12.40
CA GLY A 58 -0.19 7.30 11.92
C GLY A 58 0.39 7.59 10.55
N ARG A 59 1.68 7.29 10.36
CA ARG A 59 2.31 7.49 9.07
C ARG A 59 1.75 6.51 8.05
N VAL A 60 1.57 5.25 8.43
CA VAL A 60 1.06 4.24 7.51
C VAL A 60 -0.34 4.60 7.04
N THR A 61 -1.20 5.09 7.93
CA THR A 61 -2.56 5.43 7.51
C THR A 61 -2.56 6.61 6.54
N GLU A 62 -1.63 7.54 6.67
CA GLU A 62 -1.54 8.63 5.71
C GLU A 62 -1.10 8.11 4.35
N GLU A 63 -0.12 7.23 4.34
CA GLU A 63 0.37 6.66 3.08
C GLU A 63 -0.71 5.85 2.40
N LEU A 64 -1.47 5.08 3.17
CA LEU A 64 -2.56 4.31 2.61
C LEU A 64 -3.69 5.20 2.10
N ALA A 65 -3.93 6.33 2.76
CA ALA A 65 -4.92 7.29 2.27
C ALA A 65 -4.53 7.82 0.90
N TYR A 66 -3.24 8.09 0.68
CA TYR A 66 -2.78 8.54 -0.62
C TYR A 66 -2.94 7.42 -1.67
N VAL A 67 -2.71 6.18 -1.29
CA VAL A 67 -2.91 5.08 -2.22
C VAL A 67 -4.38 5.00 -2.64
N LEU A 68 -5.28 5.12 -1.67
CA LEU A 68 -6.70 5.10 -1.98
C LEU A 68 -7.07 6.26 -2.91
N ALA A 69 -6.52 7.44 -2.66
CA ALA A 69 -6.82 8.59 -3.51
C ALA A 69 -6.35 8.36 -4.93
N SER A 70 -5.19 7.72 -5.10
CA SER A 70 -4.69 7.44 -6.44
C SER A 70 -5.54 6.43 -7.17
N LEU A 71 -6.34 5.65 -6.43
CA LEU A 71 -7.27 4.71 -7.04
C LEU A 71 -8.66 5.30 -7.22
N GLY A 72 -8.83 6.57 -6.90
CA GLY A 72 -10.10 7.26 -7.12
C GLY A 72 -10.93 7.52 -5.88
N ASP A 73 -10.48 7.06 -4.71
CA ASP A 73 -11.26 7.25 -3.48
C ASP A 73 -10.53 8.27 -2.61
N ARG A 74 -11.04 9.49 -2.59
CA ARG A 74 -10.41 10.56 -1.85
C ARG A 74 -10.95 10.72 -0.44
N SER A 75 -11.88 9.87 -0.02
CA SER A 75 -12.52 10.09 1.27
C SER A 75 -11.54 10.05 2.43
N ALA A 76 -10.51 9.19 2.36
CA ALA A 76 -9.56 9.10 3.45
C ALA A 76 -8.64 10.32 3.52
N VAL A 77 -8.16 10.83 2.38
CA VAL A 77 -7.31 12.02 2.40
C VAL A 77 -8.11 13.22 2.85
N ASP A 78 -9.39 13.30 2.45
CA ASP A 78 -10.24 14.41 2.85
C ASP A 78 -10.49 14.35 4.36
N ALA A 79 -10.78 13.18 4.88
CA ALA A 79 -11.04 13.02 6.32
C ALA A 79 -9.84 13.39 7.17
N LYS A 80 -8.64 13.16 6.63
CA LYS A 80 -7.42 13.46 7.37
C LYS A 80 -6.90 14.86 7.10
N GLY A 81 -7.52 15.57 6.19
CA GLY A 81 -7.06 16.92 5.86
C GLY A 81 -5.77 16.92 5.05
N LEU A 82 -5.49 15.83 4.35
CA LEU A 82 -4.29 15.75 3.54
C LEU A 82 -4.52 16.33 2.16
N GLU A 83 -3.43 16.77 1.53
CA GLU A 83 -3.53 17.26 0.17
C GLU A 83 -3.09 16.23 -0.80
N TYR A 84 -3.77 16.12 -1.90
CA TYR A 84 -3.39 15.11 -2.88
C TYR A 84 -3.35 15.71 -4.28
#